data_dab1917277484d48b45541c1fff31ece
#
_entry.id   dab1917277484d48b45541c1fff31ece
#
_cell.length_a   1.000
_cell.length_b   1.000
_cell.length_c   1.000
_cell.angle_alpha   90.00
_cell.angle_beta   90.00
_cell.angle_gamma   90.00
#
_symmetry.space_group_name_H-M   'P 1'
#
loop_
_entity.id
_entity.type
_entity.pdbx_description
1 polymer ?
#
loop_
_entity_poly.entity_id
_entity_poly.type
_entity_poly.pdbx_seq_one_letter_code
_entity_poly.pdbx_strand_id
1 'polypeptide(L)'
;MKTKRILAAIILVVAGVVFFSAKPSPDCVNVYVDFASLDKDSKLSKCIPVSGQDTALNILAKTDIELAGTDKYGLAVVCRVNNLPSPDQESCSVMPPEDAFWAFIVKNKMSATNLFPKWGWAQKGVSEVYFRPGDSLGLVFSEKGDLRWPD
;
A
#
# COMPACT_ATOMS: atom_id res chain seq x y z
N MET A 1 26.90 -28.65 -49.98
CA MET A 1 26.85 -28.95 -48.55
C MET A 1 26.98 -27.73 -47.62
N LYS A 2 26.96 -26.48 -48.07
CA LYS A 2 27.11 -25.28 -47.22
C LYS A 2 25.78 -24.57 -46.83
N THR A 3 24.72 -24.84 -47.56
CA THR A 3 23.40 -24.21 -47.34
C THR A 3 22.57 -24.78 -46.19
N LYS A 4 22.77 -26.02 -45.76
CA LYS A 4 22.04 -26.68 -44.64
C LYS A 4 22.51 -26.19 -43.26
N ARG A 5 23.68 -25.63 -43.11
CA ARG A 5 24.22 -25.17 -41.81
C ARG A 5 23.77 -23.75 -41.45
N ILE A 6 23.36 -22.95 -42.45
CA ILE A 6 22.90 -21.56 -42.23
C ILE A 6 21.44 -21.56 -41.75
N LEU A 7 20.59 -22.50 -42.23
CA LEU A 7 19.18 -22.61 -41.78
C LEU A 7 19.06 -23.02 -40.31
N ALA A 8 19.96 -23.87 -39.80
CA ALA A 8 19.93 -24.31 -38.42
C ALA A 8 20.31 -23.19 -37.41
N ALA A 9 21.16 -22.26 -37.82
CA ALA A 9 21.58 -21.14 -36.99
C ALA A 9 20.49 -20.07 -36.85
N ILE A 10 19.67 -19.87 -37.88
CA ILE A 10 18.58 -18.87 -37.86
C ILE A 10 17.41 -19.36 -36.98
N ILE A 11 17.13 -20.66 -36.94
CA ILE A 11 16.05 -21.22 -36.09
C ILE A 11 16.39 -21.11 -34.61
N LEU A 12 17.67 -21.21 -34.21
CA LEU A 12 18.09 -21.07 -32.82
C LEU A 12 18.01 -19.63 -32.29
N VAL A 13 18.16 -18.62 -33.15
CA VAL A 13 18.05 -17.21 -32.75
C VAL A 13 16.59 -16.76 -32.57
N VAL A 14 15.65 -17.35 -33.32
CA VAL A 14 14.23 -17.02 -33.20
C VAL A 14 13.57 -17.67 -31.96
N ALA A 15 14.07 -18.81 -31.50
CA ALA A 15 13.57 -19.48 -30.29
C ALA A 15 14.02 -18.80 -28.97
N GLY A 16 15.02 -17.92 -29.01
CA GLY A 16 15.55 -17.22 -27.82
C GLY A 16 14.82 -15.92 -27.45
N VAL A 17 13.83 -15.47 -28.21
CA VAL A 17 13.20 -14.13 -28.02
C VAL A 17 11.85 -14.19 -27.31
N VAL A 18 11.35 -15.36 -26.93
CA VAL A 18 10.00 -15.49 -26.37
C VAL A 18 10.03 -16.07 -24.99
N PHE A 19 10.46 -15.36 -23.98
CA PHE A 19 10.03 -15.55 -22.59
C PHE A 19 10.50 -14.38 -21.70
N PHE A 20 10.21 -13.14 -22.11
CA PHE A 20 9.95 -12.15 -21.08
C PHE A 20 8.49 -12.38 -20.61
N SER A 21 8.31 -13.36 -19.77
CA SER A 21 7.08 -13.47 -18.99
C SER A 21 7.02 -12.22 -18.12
N ALA A 22 6.26 -11.21 -18.54
CA ALA A 22 5.84 -10.15 -17.65
C ALA A 22 5.24 -10.86 -16.44
N LYS A 23 5.86 -10.76 -15.26
CA LYS A 23 5.26 -11.21 -14.01
C LYS A 23 3.87 -10.60 -13.97
N PRO A 24 2.80 -11.40 -13.84
CA PRO A 24 1.47 -10.83 -13.69
C PRO A 24 1.53 -9.87 -12.52
N SER A 25 1.06 -8.64 -12.75
CA SER A 25 0.84 -7.69 -11.66
C SER A 25 -0.05 -8.39 -10.65
N PRO A 26 0.28 -8.44 -9.36
CA PRO A 26 -0.58 -9.11 -8.38
C PRO A 26 -1.97 -8.49 -8.46
N ASP A 27 -3.01 -9.32 -8.54
CA ASP A 27 -4.41 -8.90 -8.58
C ASP A 27 -4.88 -8.39 -7.21
N CYS A 28 -4.01 -7.73 -6.48
CA CYS A 28 -4.24 -7.24 -5.12
C CYS A 28 -3.65 -5.85 -4.89
N VAL A 29 -4.14 -5.21 -3.84
CA VAL A 29 -3.54 -4.03 -3.22
C VAL A 29 -2.73 -4.48 -2.02
N ASN A 30 -1.48 -4.01 -1.92
CA ASN A 30 -0.66 -4.27 -0.75
C ASN A 30 -1.06 -3.32 0.38
N VAL A 31 -1.42 -3.90 1.51
CA VAL A 31 -1.74 -3.17 2.74
C VAL A 31 -0.56 -3.30 3.70
N TYR A 32 -0.11 -2.17 4.22
CA TYR A 32 0.95 -2.09 5.21
C TYR A 32 0.45 -1.33 6.44
N VAL A 33 0.69 -1.87 7.65
CA VAL A 33 0.40 -1.17 8.90
C VAL A 33 1.61 -1.29 9.81
N ASP A 34 2.08 -0.16 10.34
CA ASP A 34 3.18 -0.10 11.30
C ASP A 34 2.70 0.60 12.57
N PHE A 35 2.63 -0.15 13.66
CA PHE A 35 2.19 0.37 14.96
C PHE A 35 3.27 1.13 15.72
N ALA A 36 4.50 1.13 15.21
CA ALA A 36 5.64 1.78 15.85
C ALA A 36 5.73 1.38 17.34
N SER A 37 5.86 2.33 18.24
CA SER A 37 5.97 2.05 19.67
C SER A 37 4.63 1.71 20.33
N LEU A 38 3.48 1.91 19.67
CA LEU A 38 2.17 1.58 20.23
C LEU A 38 2.01 0.08 20.54
N ASP A 39 2.62 -0.79 19.72
CA ASP A 39 2.57 -2.24 19.89
C ASP A 39 3.92 -2.88 19.55
N LYS A 40 4.98 -2.57 20.30
CA LYS A 40 6.32 -3.22 20.23
C LYS A 40 6.83 -3.38 18.80
N ASP A 41 6.68 -2.35 17.99
CA ASP A 41 7.05 -2.35 16.56
C ASP A 41 6.32 -3.42 15.73
N SER A 42 5.11 -3.78 16.13
CA SER A 42 4.24 -4.69 15.38
C SER A 42 3.94 -4.12 13.99
N LYS A 43 3.99 -5.00 12.99
CA LYS A 43 3.72 -4.66 11.59
C LYS A 43 2.80 -5.69 10.96
N LEU A 44 1.93 -5.21 10.08
CA LEU A 44 1.11 -6.05 9.24
C LEU A 44 1.43 -5.74 7.78
N SER A 45 1.58 -6.79 6.98
CA SER A 45 1.67 -6.68 5.52
C SER A 45 0.79 -7.75 4.91
N LYS A 46 -0.22 -7.35 4.14
CA LYS A 46 -1.17 -8.24 3.47
C LYS A 46 -1.42 -7.80 2.04
N CYS A 47 -1.55 -8.76 1.12
CA CYS A 47 -2.00 -8.55 -0.25
C CYS A 47 -3.50 -8.83 -0.30
N ILE A 48 -4.32 -7.80 -0.50
CA ILE A 48 -5.78 -7.90 -0.49
C ILE A 48 -6.29 -7.93 -1.92
N PRO A 49 -6.94 -9.04 -2.35
CA PRO A 49 -7.49 -9.14 -3.69
C PRO A 49 -8.54 -8.06 -3.95
N VAL A 50 -8.42 -7.39 -5.10
CA VAL A 50 -9.39 -6.41 -5.58
C VAL A 50 -9.67 -6.63 -7.06
N SER A 51 -10.94 -6.58 -7.44
CA SER A 51 -11.36 -6.64 -8.84
C SER A 51 -11.68 -5.22 -9.31
N GLY A 52 -10.73 -4.60 -10.03
CA GLY A 52 -10.88 -3.25 -10.54
C GLY A 52 -10.42 -2.18 -9.56
N GLN A 53 -11.33 -1.37 -9.01
CA GLN A 53 -11.01 -0.24 -8.14
C GLN A 53 -11.85 -0.30 -6.86
N ASP A 54 -11.23 -0.08 -5.70
CA ASP A 54 -11.91 -0.08 -4.40
C ASP A 54 -11.33 1.03 -3.50
N THR A 55 -12.10 1.47 -2.51
CA THR A 55 -11.64 2.48 -1.55
C THR A 55 -10.65 1.87 -0.55
N ALA A 56 -9.77 2.71 0.01
CA ALA A 56 -8.88 2.25 1.09
C ALA A 56 -9.69 1.67 2.26
N LEU A 57 -10.81 2.29 2.63
CA LEU A 57 -11.67 1.82 3.71
C LEU A 57 -12.16 0.39 3.48
N ASN A 58 -12.69 0.10 2.28
CA ASN A 58 -13.17 -1.24 1.94
C ASN A 58 -12.04 -2.27 1.89
N ILE A 59 -10.85 -1.87 1.44
CA ILE A 59 -9.67 -2.73 1.41
C ILE A 59 -9.20 -3.04 2.83
N LEU A 60 -9.11 -2.03 3.70
CA LEU A 60 -8.73 -2.18 5.10
C LEU A 60 -9.74 -3.04 5.88
N ALA A 61 -11.03 -2.92 5.61
CA ALA A 61 -12.06 -3.77 6.21
C ALA A 61 -11.88 -5.27 5.93
N LYS A 62 -11.11 -5.64 4.89
CA LYS A 62 -10.78 -7.04 4.57
C LYS A 62 -9.52 -7.55 5.29
N THR A 63 -8.91 -6.75 6.16
CA THR A 63 -7.62 -7.08 6.81
C THR A 63 -7.73 -7.48 8.27
N ASP A 64 -8.90 -7.58 8.85
CA ASP A 64 -9.13 -7.79 10.29
C ASP A 64 -8.62 -6.61 11.16
N ILE A 65 -8.51 -5.41 10.58
CA ILE A 65 -8.12 -4.19 11.27
C ILE A 65 -9.38 -3.39 11.61
N GLU A 66 -9.49 -2.99 12.87
CA GLU A 66 -10.52 -2.06 13.30
C GLU A 66 -10.01 -0.62 13.18
N LEU A 67 -10.78 0.24 12.52
CA LEU A 67 -10.48 1.65 12.39
C LEU A 67 -11.47 2.49 13.18
N ALA A 68 -10.97 3.47 13.92
CA ALA A 68 -11.77 4.55 14.47
C ALA A 68 -11.29 5.90 13.95
N GLY A 69 -12.22 6.72 13.51
CA GLY A 69 -11.98 8.12 13.16
C GLY A 69 -12.14 9.05 14.36
N THR A 70 -11.95 10.35 14.10
CA THR A 70 -12.26 11.37 15.10
C THR A 70 -13.77 11.66 15.16
N ASP A 71 -14.26 12.15 16.30
CA ASP A 71 -15.66 12.55 16.43
C ASP A 71 -16.05 13.65 15.45
N LYS A 72 -15.13 14.58 15.19
CA LYS A 72 -15.38 15.72 14.31
C LYS A 72 -15.30 15.38 12.82
N TYR A 73 -14.36 14.54 12.41
CA TYR A 73 -14.05 14.30 10.99
C TYR A 73 -14.30 12.86 10.54
N GLY A 74 -14.74 11.98 11.44
CA GLY A 74 -14.92 10.56 11.14
C GLY A 74 -13.64 9.94 10.59
N LEU A 75 -13.77 8.99 9.69
CA LEU A 75 -12.65 8.31 9.04
C LEU A 75 -11.90 9.14 7.97
N ALA A 76 -12.27 10.41 7.77
CA ALA A 76 -11.38 11.33 7.04
C ALA A 76 -10.06 11.53 7.80
N VAL A 77 -10.08 11.36 9.13
CA VAL A 77 -8.90 11.35 10.00
C VAL A 77 -8.92 10.08 10.82
N VAL A 78 -8.06 9.12 10.49
CA VAL A 78 -7.89 7.90 11.29
C VAL A 78 -7.24 8.28 12.62
N CYS A 79 -7.94 8.00 13.71
CA CYS A 79 -7.44 8.28 15.06
C CYS A 79 -6.95 7.02 15.76
N ARG A 80 -7.59 5.86 15.54
CA ARG A 80 -7.15 4.58 16.10
C ARG A 80 -7.13 3.47 15.07
N VAL A 81 -6.18 2.58 15.25
CA VAL A 81 -6.11 1.29 14.56
C VAL A 81 -6.03 0.21 15.64
N ASN A 82 -6.95 -0.76 15.63
CA ASN A 82 -7.04 -1.78 16.67
C ASN A 82 -7.09 -1.20 18.10
N ASN A 83 -7.85 -0.13 18.27
CA ASN A 83 -7.99 0.61 19.53
C ASN A 83 -6.68 1.25 20.07
N LEU A 84 -5.69 1.45 19.21
CA LEU A 84 -4.43 2.13 19.53
C LEU A 84 -4.30 3.47 18.76
N PRO A 85 -3.82 4.56 19.40
CA PRO A 85 -3.55 4.68 20.84
C PRO A 85 -4.82 4.50 21.67
N SER A 86 -4.67 4.12 22.96
CA SER A 86 -5.81 3.91 23.84
C SER A 86 -6.60 5.21 24.09
N PRO A 87 -7.89 5.13 24.51
CA PRO A 87 -8.68 6.32 24.82
C PRO A 87 -8.06 7.24 25.89
N ASP A 88 -7.25 6.69 26.81
CA ASP A 88 -6.55 7.47 27.83
C ASP A 88 -5.35 8.25 27.24
N GLN A 89 -4.80 7.79 26.13
CA GLN A 89 -3.67 8.43 25.45
C GLN A 89 -4.15 9.48 24.43
N GLU A 90 -5.25 9.19 23.71
CA GLU A 90 -5.79 10.05 22.67
C GLU A 90 -7.33 10.05 22.71
N SER A 91 -7.93 11.20 22.85
CA SER A 91 -9.41 11.34 22.97
C SER A 91 -10.15 11.10 21.65
N CYS A 92 -9.51 11.35 20.53
CA CYS A 92 -10.12 11.32 19.18
C CYS A 92 -11.24 12.35 18.95
N SER A 93 -11.36 13.37 19.78
CA SER A 93 -12.44 14.35 19.64
C SER A 93 -12.25 15.25 18.41
N VAL A 94 -11.01 15.64 18.15
CA VAL A 94 -10.62 16.53 17.02
C VAL A 94 -9.41 15.92 16.29
N MET A 95 -8.55 16.75 15.72
CA MET A 95 -7.29 16.29 15.13
C MET A 95 -6.37 15.74 16.21
N PRO A 96 -5.72 14.59 15.97
CA PRO A 96 -4.62 14.12 16.81
C PRO A 96 -3.49 15.15 16.86
N PRO A 97 -2.63 15.11 17.89
CA PRO A 97 -1.46 15.99 17.96
C PRO A 97 -0.50 15.77 16.79
N GLU A 98 0.22 16.81 16.38
CA GLU A 98 1.14 16.76 15.23
C GLU A 98 2.32 15.80 15.42
N ASP A 99 2.64 15.47 16.67
CA ASP A 99 3.77 14.61 17.04
C ASP A 99 3.37 13.15 17.33
N ALA A 100 2.04 12.81 17.29
CA ALA A 100 1.57 11.45 17.56
C ALA A 100 0.25 11.19 16.82
N PHE A 101 0.31 10.61 15.62
CA PHE A 101 -0.89 10.36 14.80
C PHE A 101 -0.71 9.20 13.80
N TRP A 102 -1.81 8.67 13.32
CA TRP A 102 -1.83 7.71 12.22
C TRP A 102 -1.69 8.41 10.87
N ALA A 103 -0.57 8.21 10.21
CA ALA A 103 -0.31 8.68 8.86
C ALA A 103 -0.92 7.73 7.84
N PHE A 104 -1.82 8.23 6.98
CA PHE A 104 -2.29 7.49 5.82
C PHE A 104 -1.38 7.78 4.63
N ILE A 105 -0.71 6.76 4.14
CA ILE A 105 0.27 6.84 3.05
C ILE A 105 -0.11 5.96 1.87
N VAL A 106 0.33 6.34 0.69
CA VAL A 106 -0.03 5.68 -0.57
C VAL A 106 1.19 5.50 -1.47
N LYS A 107 1.21 4.41 -2.24
CA LYS A 107 2.21 4.16 -3.28
C LYS A 107 1.49 3.54 -4.48
N ASN A 108 1.39 4.29 -5.57
CA ASN A 108 0.79 3.80 -6.79
C ASN A 108 1.73 2.82 -7.50
N LYS A 109 1.16 1.85 -8.22
CA LYS A 109 1.95 0.91 -9.01
C LYS A 109 2.77 1.62 -10.09
N MET A 110 3.84 0.97 -10.51
CA MET A 110 4.63 1.41 -11.65
C MET A 110 3.77 1.47 -12.93
N SER A 111 3.93 2.53 -13.70
CA SER A 111 3.24 2.78 -14.97
C SER A 111 4.17 3.46 -15.96
N ALA A 112 3.74 3.67 -17.20
CA ALA A 112 4.53 4.39 -18.21
C ALA A 112 4.90 5.82 -17.78
N THR A 113 4.08 6.45 -16.93
CA THR A 113 4.30 7.80 -16.40
C THR A 113 4.88 7.83 -15.00
N ASN A 114 4.94 6.67 -14.31
CA ASN A 114 5.46 6.52 -12.95
C ASN A 114 6.37 5.29 -12.87
N LEU A 115 7.59 5.42 -13.33
CA LEU A 115 8.57 4.32 -13.41
C LEU A 115 9.17 3.95 -12.06
N PHE A 116 9.17 4.88 -11.10
CA PHE A 116 9.75 4.70 -9.77
C PHE A 116 8.76 5.18 -8.69
N PRO A 117 7.67 4.42 -8.47
CA PRO A 117 6.66 4.81 -7.49
C PRO A 117 7.27 4.86 -6.09
N LYS A 118 7.01 5.97 -5.39
CA LYS A 118 7.44 6.18 -4.01
C LYS A 118 6.24 6.29 -3.09
N TRP A 119 6.44 6.01 -1.83
CA TRP A 119 5.48 6.32 -0.79
C TRP A 119 5.30 7.83 -0.66
N GLY A 120 4.09 8.25 -0.45
CA GLY A 120 3.72 9.65 -0.22
C GLY A 120 2.49 9.75 0.66
N TRP A 121 2.21 10.95 1.16
CA TRP A 121 1.02 11.24 1.93
C TRP A 121 -0.24 11.10 1.07
N ALA A 122 -1.27 10.47 1.60
CA ALA A 122 -2.59 10.53 1.01
C ALA A 122 -3.14 11.97 1.09
N GLN A 123 -3.75 12.43 0.00
CA GLN A 123 -4.31 13.79 -0.06
C GLN A 123 -5.75 13.86 0.45
N LYS A 124 -6.34 12.71 0.78
CA LYS A 124 -7.72 12.54 1.25
C LYS A 124 -7.79 11.40 2.26
N GLY A 125 -8.91 11.32 2.99
CA GLY A 125 -9.16 10.26 3.95
C GLY A 125 -9.37 8.88 3.31
N VAL A 126 -9.35 7.84 4.14
CA VAL A 126 -9.41 6.43 3.69
C VAL A 126 -10.70 6.08 2.93
N SER A 127 -11.77 6.81 3.11
CA SER A 127 -13.03 6.62 2.38
C SER A 127 -13.06 7.23 0.98
N GLU A 128 -12.10 8.11 0.66
CA GLU A 128 -12.10 8.89 -0.58
C GLU A 128 -10.96 8.53 -1.54
N VAL A 129 -9.95 7.79 -1.08
CA VAL A 129 -8.83 7.35 -1.91
C VAL A 129 -9.12 5.96 -2.46
N TYR A 130 -8.95 5.81 -3.77
CA TYR A 130 -9.20 4.58 -4.50
C TYR A 130 -7.91 3.92 -4.96
N PHE A 131 -7.89 2.59 -4.91
CA PHE A 131 -6.76 1.75 -5.26
C PHE A 131 -7.13 0.72 -6.32
N ARG A 132 -6.16 0.34 -7.12
CA ARG A 132 -6.24 -0.70 -8.15
C ARG A 132 -5.23 -1.81 -7.86
N PRO A 133 -5.38 -3.01 -8.45
CA PRO A 133 -4.37 -4.05 -8.35
C PRO A 133 -2.95 -3.53 -8.65
N GLY A 134 -2.02 -3.83 -7.77
CA GLY A 134 -0.63 -3.40 -7.82
C GLY A 134 -0.31 -2.09 -7.10
N ASP A 135 -1.31 -1.33 -6.64
CA ASP A 135 -1.11 -0.21 -5.74
C ASP A 135 -0.81 -0.69 -4.31
N SER A 136 -0.34 0.22 -3.47
CA SER A 136 -0.11 -0.04 -2.05
C SER A 136 -0.66 1.09 -1.20
N LEU A 137 -1.21 0.76 -0.05
CA LEU A 137 -1.65 1.70 0.98
C LEU A 137 -1.00 1.35 2.31
N GLY A 138 -0.82 2.35 3.15
CA GLY A 138 -0.27 2.13 4.49
C GLY A 138 -0.90 3.03 5.54
N LEU A 139 -0.99 2.49 6.76
CA LEU A 139 -1.24 3.22 7.98
C LEU A 139 0.00 3.08 8.85
N VAL A 140 0.66 4.19 9.15
CA VAL A 140 1.89 4.20 9.96
C VAL A 140 1.70 5.14 11.12
N PHE A 141 1.92 4.66 12.34
CA PHE A 141 1.90 5.55 13.48
C PHE A 141 3.16 6.41 13.50
N SER A 142 2.98 7.72 13.38
CA SER A 142 4.06 8.71 13.44
C SER A 142 4.25 9.17 14.88
N GLU A 143 5.49 9.18 15.36
CA GLU A 143 5.85 9.68 16.66
C GLU A 143 6.92 10.76 16.52
N LYS A 144 6.76 11.84 17.27
CA LYS A 144 7.73 12.96 17.32
C LYS A 144 8.06 13.53 15.94
N GLY A 145 7.09 13.44 15.01
CA GLY A 145 7.27 13.85 13.63
C GLY A 145 8.11 12.91 12.76
N ASP A 146 8.50 11.74 13.29
CA ASP A 146 9.22 10.72 12.54
C ASP A 146 8.23 9.72 11.91
N LEU A 147 8.19 9.68 10.59
CA LEU A 147 7.38 8.73 9.82
C LEU A 147 8.28 7.63 9.24
N ARG A 148 8.07 6.41 9.70
CA ARG A 148 8.78 5.23 9.18
C ARG A 148 8.17 4.80 7.84
N TRP A 149 8.80 5.20 6.75
CA TRP A 149 8.36 4.78 5.42
C TRP A 149 8.63 3.29 5.21
N PRO A 150 7.67 2.52 4.66
CA PRO A 150 7.92 1.14 4.25
C PRO A 150 8.95 1.06 3.11
N ASP A 151 9.71 -0.01 3.06
CA ASP A 151 10.70 -0.31 2.02
C ASP A 151 10.10 -0.48 0.60
#